data_aedbc960c2c599e6a81ff2575fbed36b
#
_entry.id   aedbc960c2c599e6a81ff2575fbed36b
#
_cell.length_a   1.000
_cell.length_b   1.000
_cell.length_c   1.000
_cell.angle_alpha   90.00
_cell.angle_beta   90.00
_cell.angle_gamma   90.00
#
_symmetry.space_group_name_H-M   'P 1'
#
loop_
_entity.id
_entity.type
_entity.pdbx_description
1 polymer ?
#
loop_
_entity_poly.entity_id
_entity_poly.type
_entity_poly.pdbx_seq_one_letter_code
_entity_poly.pdbx_strand_id
1 'polypeptide(L)'
;MDFLTLDFETATRYPDSPCQLGITVVRGGAVAETFTWLIKPRSFPHFDYWNIRVHGIKPEHVAKSPDFRSVWQEVQPLIDDQLVFAHNATFDMGVMRTTLNSYGMEHPRMRYACSVQLARKVWPGLPSYSLGKICAFHGITFKHHDAGADAEATARLLIKATEQPLPGGGQLSFSMDEFTRKFRVGIKEVSPVAARTSF
;
A
#
# COMPACT_ATOMS: atom_id res chain seq x y z
N MET A 1 14.59 -11.25 4.11
CA MET A 1 13.99 -10.24 3.22
C MET A 1 12.95 -9.50 4.02
N ASP A 2 13.08 -8.16 4.06
CA ASP A 2 12.26 -7.30 4.91
C ASP A 2 11.69 -6.17 4.06
N PHE A 3 10.38 -5.99 4.14
CA PHE A 3 9.65 -4.93 3.47
C PHE A 3 8.25 -4.77 4.09
N LEU A 4 7.56 -3.74 3.70
CA LEU A 4 6.15 -3.53 4.04
C LEU A 4 5.28 -3.55 2.79
N THR A 5 4.03 -3.90 2.96
CA THR A 5 2.99 -3.63 1.96
C THR A 5 1.94 -2.73 2.56
N LEU A 6 1.33 -1.90 1.72
CA LEU A 6 0.37 -0.90 2.14
C LEU A 6 -0.78 -0.85 1.12
N ASP A 7 -2.00 -0.66 1.64
CA ASP A 7 -3.20 -0.47 0.84
C ASP A 7 -4.15 0.53 1.51
N PHE A 8 -4.83 1.36 0.73
CA PHE A 8 -5.82 2.32 1.18
C PHE A 8 -7.19 2.09 0.55
N GLU A 9 -8.25 2.22 1.37
CA GLU A 9 -9.59 2.46 0.87
C GLU A 9 -10.00 3.92 1.10
N THR A 10 -10.71 4.50 0.12
CA THR A 10 -11.15 5.90 0.17
C THR A 10 -12.66 6.04 0.22
N ALA A 11 -13.16 6.98 1.03
CA ALA A 11 -14.59 7.26 1.17
C ALA A 11 -15.19 7.87 -0.08
N THR A 12 -14.39 8.63 -0.84
CA THR A 12 -14.81 9.32 -2.06
C THR A 12 -13.78 9.14 -3.17
N ARG A 13 -14.11 9.59 -4.39
CA ARG A 13 -13.17 9.67 -5.52
C ARG A 13 -11.96 10.60 -5.27
N TYR A 14 -12.03 11.43 -4.25
CA TYR A 14 -10.93 12.34 -3.90
C TYR A 14 -9.91 11.63 -3.01
N PRO A 15 -8.61 11.73 -3.32
CA PRO A 15 -7.57 10.97 -2.63
C PRO A 15 -7.31 11.41 -1.18
N ASP A 16 -7.82 12.55 -0.73
CA ASP A 16 -7.71 13.04 0.64
C ASP A 16 -8.84 12.53 1.57
N SER A 17 -9.48 11.44 1.18
CA SER A 17 -10.58 10.83 1.93
C SER A 17 -10.34 9.37 2.36
N PRO A 18 -9.14 8.99 2.87
CA PRO A 18 -8.91 7.62 3.31
C PRO A 18 -9.89 7.23 4.42
N CYS A 19 -10.52 6.07 4.30
CA CYS A 19 -11.44 5.51 5.29
C CYS A 19 -10.96 4.18 5.88
N GLN A 20 -9.96 3.55 5.26
CA GLN A 20 -9.25 2.41 5.80
C GLN A 20 -7.80 2.44 5.33
N LEU A 21 -6.88 1.93 6.16
CA LEU A 21 -5.48 1.69 5.85
C LEU A 21 -5.10 0.30 6.33
N GLY A 22 -4.45 -0.46 5.47
CA GLY A 22 -3.84 -1.73 5.78
C GLY A 22 -2.32 -1.67 5.61
N ILE A 23 -1.57 -2.26 6.54
CA ILE A 23 -0.12 -2.45 6.43
C ILE A 23 0.22 -3.87 6.85
N THR A 24 0.99 -4.56 6.02
CA THR A 24 1.57 -5.86 6.36
C THR A 24 3.08 -5.75 6.44
N VAL A 25 3.63 -6.24 7.54
CA VAL A 25 5.07 -6.30 7.81
C VAL A 25 5.59 -7.66 7.39
N VAL A 26 6.61 -7.68 6.53
CA VAL A 26 7.34 -8.88 6.16
C VAL A 26 8.75 -8.83 6.77
N ARG A 27 9.11 -9.88 7.50
CA ARG A 27 10.43 -10.04 8.10
C ARG A 27 10.97 -11.44 7.80
N GLY A 28 12.25 -11.52 7.47
CA GLY A 28 12.88 -12.81 7.14
C GLY A 28 12.23 -13.55 5.98
N GLY A 29 11.47 -12.87 5.10
CA GLY A 29 10.75 -13.50 4.00
C GLY A 29 9.39 -14.11 4.37
N ALA A 30 8.87 -13.84 5.57
CA ALA A 30 7.54 -14.28 6.00
C ALA A 30 6.69 -13.10 6.47
N VAL A 31 5.36 -13.22 6.35
CA VAL A 31 4.43 -12.26 6.95
C VAL A 31 4.58 -12.35 8.47
N ALA A 32 4.97 -11.24 9.09
CA ALA A 32 5.14 -11.15 10.53
C ALA A 32 3.86 -10.63 11.21
N GLU A 33 3.27 -9.56 10.66
CA GLU A 33 2.10 -8.92 11.26
C GLU A 33 1.33 -8.12 10.19
N THR A 34 0.01 -8.02 10.37
CA THR A 34 -0.87 -7.19 9.56
C THR A 34 -1.68 -6.26 10.46
N PHE A 35 -1.61 -4.98 10.17
CA PHE A 35 -2.35 -3.94 10.87
C PHE A 35 -3.46 -3.40 9.96
N THR A 36 -4.59 -3.06 10.57
CA THR A 36 -5.70 -2.42 9.86
C THR A 36 -6.32 -1.33 10.73
N TRP A 37 -6.44 -0.13 10.16
CA TRP A 37 -7.08 1.01 10.82
C TRP A 37 -8.29 1.45 10.00
N LEU A 38 -9.45 1.56 10.65
CA LEU A 38 -10.55 2.37 10.15
C LEU A 38 -10.26 3.84 10.46
N ILE A 39 -10.50 4.69 9.49
CA ILE A 39 -10.18 6.13 9.55
C ILE A 39 -11.46 6.91 9.35
N LYS A 40 -11.75 7.88 10.21
CA LYS A 40 -12.80 8.86 9.98
C LYS A 40 -12.26 9.89 8.97
N PRO A 41 -12.72 9.87 7.70
CA PRO A 41 -12.17 10.75 6.68
C PRO A 41 -12.67 12.19 6.87
N ARG A 42 -11.95 13.16 6.30
CA ARG A 42 -12.39 14.58 6.32
C ARG A 42 -13.72 14.81 5.60
N SER A 43 -14.06 13.96 4.64
CA SER A 43 -15.34 13.99 3.93
C SER A 43 -16.53 13.53 4.77
N PHE A 44 -16.29 12.95 5.97
CA PHE A 44 -17.37 12.43 6.83
C PHE A 44 -18.47 13.49 7.08
N PRO A 45 -19.75 13.14 6.99
CA PRO A 45 -20.31 11.81 6.73
C PRO A 45 -20.48 11.44 5.24
N HIS A 46 -19.92 12.23 4.32
CA HIS A 46 -20.08 11.99 2.89
C HIS A 46 -19.17 10.86 2.39
N PHE A 47 -19.80 9.85 1.76
CA PHE A 47 -19.17 8.73 1.07
C PHE A 47 -19.79 8.58 -0.32
N ASP A 48 -18.97 8.36 -1.33
CA ASP A 48 -19.45 8.09 -2.68
C ASP A 48 -20.04 6.67 -2.77
N TYR A 49 -21.19 6.56 -3.39
CA TYR A 49 -21.90 5.29 -3.56
C TYR A 49 -21.03 4.17 -4.19
N TRP A 50 -20.23 4.52 -5.19
CA TRP A 50 -19.37 3.55 -5.85
C TRP A 50 -18.22 3.05 -4.97
N ASN A 51 -17.65 3.91 -4.14
CA ASN A 51 -16.62 3.52 -3.17
C ASN A 51 -17.20 2.55 -2.15
N ILE A 52 -18.38 2.85 -1.57
CA ILE A 52 -19.08 1.94 -0.66
C ILE A 52 -19.35 0.58 -1.35
N ARG A 53 -19.75 0.57 -2.61
CA ARG A 53 -19.99 -0.69 -3.34
C ARG A 53 -18.74 -1.53 -3.53
N VAL A 54 -17.56 -0.92 -3.58
CA VAL A 54 -16.27 -1.59 -3.75
C VAL A 54 -15.84 -2.22 -2.43
N HIS A 55 -15.67 -1.41 -1.36
CA HIS A 55 -15.08 -1.87 -0.11
C HIS A 55 -16.09 -2.15 1.02
N GLY A 56 -17.35 -1.75 0.86
CA GLY A 56 -18.41 -1.99 1.84
C GLY A 56 -18.36 -1.11 3.09
N ILE A 57 -17.37 -0.21 3.23
CA ILE A 57 -17.25 0.68 4.38
C ILE A 57 -18.25 1.82 4.23
N LYS A 58 -19.10 2.01 5.24
CA LYS A 58 -20.12 3.04 5.31
C LYS A 58 -19.80 4.08 6.38
N PRO A 59 -20.42 5.28 6.35
CA PRO A 59 -20.17 6.31 7.35
C PRO A 59 -20.30 5.82 8.79
N GLU A 60 -21.30 4.98 9.07
CA GLU A 60 -21.53 4.42 10.42
C GLU A 60 -20.36 3.58 10.93
N HIS A 61 -19.61 2.91 10.04
CA HIS A 61 -18.48 2.08 10.42
C HIS A 61 -17.29 2.90 10.95
N VAL A 62 -17.13 4.13 10.46
CA VAL A 62 -16.01 5.00 10.81
C VAL A 62 -16.40 6.18 11.73
N ALA A 63 -17.67 6.28 12.12
CA ALA A 63 -18.18 7.41 12.89
C ALA A 63 -17.42 7.65 14.20
N LYS A 64 -16.94 6.56 14.84
CA LYS A 64 -16.17 6.58 16.08
C LYS A 64 -14.67 6.30 15.89
N SER A 65 -14.23 6.12 14.66
CA SER A 65 -12.82 5.89 14.35
C SER A 65 -12.00 7.17 14.55
N PRO A 66 -10.70 7.05 14.84
CA PRO A 66 -9.78 8.18 14.84
C PRO A 66 -9.71 8.84 13.46
N ASP A 67 -9.28 10.08 13.43
CA ASP A 67 -8.96 10.75 12.18
C ASP A 67 -7.62 10.28 11.62
N PHE A 68 -7.30 10.71 10.39
CA PHE A 68 -6.05 10.33 9.74
C PHE A 68 -4.81 10.78 10.52
N ARG A 69 -4.84 11.95 11.17
CA ARG A 69 -3.71 12.46 11.97
C ARG A 69 -3.35 11.49 13.10
N SER A 70 -4.36 11.04 13.81
CA SER A 70 -4.17 10.10 14.94
C SER A 70 -3.63 8.76 14.47
N VAL A 71 -4.20 8.21 13.39
CA VAL A 71 -3.71 6.95 12.79
C VAL A 71 -2.27 7.11 12.25
N TRP A 72 -1.97 8.25 11.64
CA TRP A 72 -0.64 8.49 11.08
C TRP A 72 0.48 8.53 12.12
N GLN A 73 0.18 8.97 13.35
CA GLN A 73 1.14 8.92 14.46
C GLN A 73 1.58 7.49 14.80
N GLU A 74 0.69 6.50 14.61
CA GLU A 74 1.02 5.09 14.81
C GLU A 74 1.73 4.50 13.57
N VAL A 75 1.36 4.96 12.38
CA VAL A 75 1.81 4.40 11.09
C VAL A 75 3.20 4.92 10.71
N GLN A 76 3.47 6.21 10.90
CA GLN A 76 4.72 6.82 10.44
C GLN A 76 5.97 6.11 10.97
N PRO A 77 6.07 5.75 12.26
CA PRO A 77 7.23 5.00 12.76
C PRO A 77 7.43 3.63 12.13
N LEU A 78 6.35 3.00 11.62
CA LEU A 78 6.43 1.70 10.95
C LEU A 78 7.04 1.81 9.56
N ILE A 79 6.78 2.91 8.84
CA ILE A 79 7.15 3.07 7.43
C ILE A 79 8.38 3.93 7.19
N ASP A 80 8.78 4.75 8.18
CA ASP A 80 10.00 5.56 8.05
C ASP A 80 11.23 4.67 7.83
N ASP A 81 12.05 5.07 6.85
CA ASP A 81 13.25 4.36 6.38
C ASP A 81 13.00 2.92 5.84
N GLN A 82 11.74 2.56 5.55
CA GLN A 82 11.40 1.24 5.01
C GLN A 82 11.24 1.25 3.48
N LEU A 83 11.29 0.02 2.92
CA LEU A 83 10.82 -0.25 1.57
C LEU A 83 9.35 -0.68 1.63
N VAL A 84 8.48 0.10 1.00
CA VAL A 84 7.03 -0.11 1.02
C VAL A 84 6.54 -0.46 -0.38
N PHE A 85 5.78 -1.54 -0.49
CA PHE A 85 5.08 -1.89 -1.72
C PHE A 85 3.60 -1.57 -1.61
N ALA A 86 3.00 -1.18 -2.73
CA ALA A 86 1.55 -1.16 -2.89
C ALA A 86 1.16 -1.79 -4.22
N HIS A 87 -0.05 -2.34 -4.30
CA HIS A 87 -0.55 -2.91 -5.55
C HIS A 87 -1.23 -1.81 -6.39
N ASN A 88 -0.58 -1.40 -7.49
CA ASN A 88 -0.87 -0.15 -8.20
C ASN A 88 -0.49 1.11 -7.38
N ALA A 89 0.72 1.14 -6.89
CA ALA A 89 1.25 2.12 -5.92
C ALA A 89 1.00 3.60 -6.26
N THR A 90 0.68 3.95 -7.51
CA THR A 90 0.32 5.32 -7.89
C THR A 90 -0.92 5.82 -7.12
N PHE A 91 -1.89 4.93 -6.89
CA PHE A 91 -3.10 5.24 -6.12
C PHE A 91 -2.74 5.50 -4.66
N ASP A 92 -2.15 4.53 -3.97
CA ASP A 92 -1.87 4.62 -2.54
C ASP A 92 -0.91 5.75 -2.18
N MET A 93 0.13 5.93 -2.98
CA MET A 93 1.06 7.05 -2.80
C MET A 93 0.39 8.39 -3.08
N GLY A 94 -0.59 8.43 -3.97
CA GLY A 94 -1.44 9.59 -4.22
C GLY A 94 -2.32 9.92 -3.01
N VAL A 95 -3.02 8.93 -2.47
CA VAL A 95 -3.84 9.06 -1.25
C VAL A 95 -3.00 9.57 -0.09
N MET A 96 -1.90 8.89 0.22
CA MET A 96 -1.02 9.25 1.32
C MET A 96 -0.50 10.69 1.18
N ARG A 97 0.05 11.05 0.01
CA ARG A 97 0.61 12.39 -0.23
C ARG A 97 -0.44 13.49 -0.10
N THR A 98 -1.60 13.30 -0.75
CA THR A 98 -2.67 14.31 -0.75
C THR A 98 -3.24 14.48 0.64
N THR A 99 -3.43 13.38 1.38
CA THR A 99 -3.94 13.43 2.75
C THR A 99 -2.96 14.12 3.69
N LEU A 100 -1.66 13.74 3.67
CA LEU A 100 -0.63 14.42 4.48
C LEU A 100 -0.60 15.92 4.22
N ASN A 101 -0.62 16.32 2.95
CA ASN A 101 -0.67 17.74 2.58
C ASN A 101 -1.93 18.44 3.12
N SER A 102 -3.10 17.78 3.04
CA SER A 102 -4.36 18.34 3.54
C SER A 102 -4.40 18.52 5.06
N TYR A 103 -3.62 17.72 5.79
CA TYR A 103 -3.45 17.84 7.23
C TYR A 103 -2.25 18.72 7.64
N GLY A 104 -1.47 19.24 6.69
CA GLY A 104 -0.24 19.99 6.96
C GLY A 104 0.81 19.16 7.70
N MET A 105 0.92 17.87 7.36
CA MET A 105 1.85 16.92 7.99
C MET A 105 3.05 16.66 7.09
N GLU A 106 4.18 16.36 7.70
CA GLU A 106 5.39 15.97 6.97
C GLU A 106 5.23 14.60 6.29
N HIS A 107 5.88 14.46 5.15
CA HIS A 107 5.93 13.20 4.43
C HIS A 107 6.98 12.27 5.06
N PRO A 108 6.73 10.97 5.11
CA PRO A 108 7.69 10.01 5.62
C PRO A 108 8.91 9.92 4.69
N ARG A 109 10.04 9.63 5.28
CA ARG A 109 11.22 9.23 4.52
C ARG A 109 11.17 7.74 4.27
N MET A 110 10.71 7.35 3.07
CA MET A 110 10.61 5.94 2.68
C MET A 110 10.92 5.77 1.21
N ARG A 111 11.23 4.54 0.81
CA ARG A 111 11.23 4.11 -0.59
C ARG A 111 9.99 3.30 -0.88
N TYR A 112 9.44 3.41 -2.08
CA TYR A 112 8.30 2.61 -2.45
C TYR A 112 8.43 1.98 -3.84
N ALA A 113 7.71 0.89 -4.04
CA ALA A 113 7.66 0.19 -5.30
C ALA A 113 6.24 -0.34 -5.61
N CYS A 114 5.98 -0.57 -6.89
CA CYS A 114 4.69 -1.07 -7.36
C CYS A 114 4.77 -2.57 -7.61
N SER A 115 3.96 -3.36 -6.88
CA SER A 115 3.91 -4.81 -7.05
C SER A 115 3.38 -5.25 -8.42
N VAL A 116 2.52 -4.44 -9.08
CA VAL A 116 2.08 -4.70 -10.47
C VAL A 116 3.25 -4.66 -11.44
N GLN A 117 4.13 -3.65 -11.31
CA GLN A 117 5.28 -3.52 -12.18
C GLN A 117 6.27 -4.68 -11.98
N LEU A 118 6.45 -5.10 -10.74
CA LEU A 118 7.27 -6.24 -10.40
C LEU A 118 6.66 -7.54 -10.93
N ALA A 119 5.36 -7.76 -10.70
CA ALA A 119 4.66 -8.95 -11.17
C ALA A 119 4.74 -9.12 -12.70
N ARG A 120 4.64 -8.03 -13.46
CA ARG A 120 4.81 -8.06 -14.93
C ARG A 120 6.20 -8.52 -15.37
N LYS A 121 7.22 -8.34 -14.54
CA LYS A 121 8.59 -8.78 -14.83
C LYS A 121 8.83 -10.22 -14.44
N VAL A 122 8.30 -10.63 -13.28
CA VAL A 122 8.47 -12.00 -12.76
C VAL A 122 7.58 -12.98 -13.51
N TRP A 123 6.36 -12.57 -13.85
CA TRP A 123 5.36 -13.40 -14.55
C TRP A 123 4.85 -12.68 -15.80
N PRO A 124 5.67 -12.56 -16.86
CA PRO A 124 5.24 -11.88 -18.08
C PRO A 124 4.12 -12.67 -18.78
N GLY A 125 3.23 -11.95 -19.46
CA GLY A 125 2.20 -12.57 -20.31
C GLY A 125 0.93 -13.03 -19.57
N LEU A 126 0.76 -12.73 -18.29
CA LEU A 126 -0.51 -13.00 -17.61
C LEU A 126 -1.64 -12.15 -18.21
N PRO A 127 -2.86 -12.70 -18.30
CA PRO A 127 -4.02 -11.99 -18.88
C PRO A 127 -4.47 -10.79 -18.03
N SER A 128 -4.14 -10.77 -16.75
CA SER A 128 -4.43 -9.65 -15.85
C SER A 128 -3.46 -9.61 -14.68
N TYR A 129 -3.14 -8.40 -14.25
CA TYR A 129 -2.33 -8.10 -13.08
C TYR A 129 -3.13 -7.38 -11.98
N SER A 130 -4.48 -7.42 -12.00
CA SER A 130 -5.27 -6.98 -10.85
C SER A 130 -5.04 -7.91 -9.67
N LEU A 131 -5.02 -7.39 -8.43
CA LEU A 131 -4.64 -8.15 -7.24
C LEU A 131 -5.43 -9.46 -7.12
N GLY A 132 -6.76 -9.38 -7.21
CA GLY A 132 -7.60 -10.57 -7.11
C GLY A 132 -7.28 -11.65 -8.15
N LYS A 133 -7.03 -11.25 -9.42
CA LYS A 133 -6.75 -12.21 -10.49
C LYS A 133 -5.37 -12.83 -10.39
N ILE A 134 -4.34 -12.03 -10.10
CA ILE A 134 -2.98 -12.57 -9.96
C ILE A 134 -2.85 -13.42 -8.67
N CYS A 135 -3.49 -13.03 -7.59
CA CYS A 135 -3.55 -13.84 -6.37
C CYS A 135 -4.25 -15.19 -6.61
N ALA A 136 -5.40 -15.18 -7.28
CA ALA A 136 -6.11 -16.41 -7.66
C ALA A 136 -5.26 -17.33 -8.53
N PHE A 137 -4.53 -16.78 -9.52
CA PHE A 137 -3.60 -17.54 -10.36
C PHE A 137 -2.51 -18.24 -9.53
N HIS A 138 -2.08 -17.62 -8.44
CA HIS A 138 -1.06 -18.16 -7.52
C HIS A 138 -1.64 -18.91 -6.31
N GLY A 139 -2.95 -19.16 -6.24
CA GLY A 139 -3.60 -19.86 -5.15
C GLY A 139 -3.68 -19.08 -3.84
N ILE A 140 -3.58 -17.74 -3.89
CA ILE A 140 -3.74 -16.85 -2.74
C ILE A 140 -5.20 -16.41 -2.67
N THR A 141 -5.88 -16.80 -1.59
CA THR A 141 -7.28 -16.40 -1.31
C THR A 141 -7.30 -15.36 -0.19
N PHE A 142 -8.16 -14.33 -0.33
CA PHE A 142 -8.31 -13.25 0.66
C PHE A 142 -9.65 -12.53 0.45
N LYS A 143 -10.06 -11.71 1.42
CA LYS A 143 -11.23 -10.85 1.31
C LYS A 143 -10.83 -9.57 0.57
N HIS A 144 -11.15 -9.50 -0.71
CA HIS A 144 -10.81 -8.36 -1.55
C HIS A 144 -11.55 -7.08 -1.11
N HIS A 145 -10.91 -5.93 -1.28
CA HIS A 145 -11.38 -4.61 -0.85
C HIS A 145 -11.52 -4.47 0.68
N ASP A 146 -10.64 -5.12 1.41
CA ASP A 146 -10.33 -4.89 2.80
C ASP A 146 -8.84 -4.55 2.86
N ALA A 147 -8.50 -3.30 3.23
CA ALA A 147 -7.14 -2.80 3.07
C ALA A 147 -6.08 -3.67 3.77
N GLY A 148 -6.40 -4.25 4.94
CA GLY A 148 -5.49 -5.18 5.59
C GLY A 148 -5.30 -6.48 4.82
N ALA A 149 -6.40 -7.06 4.31
CA ALA A 149 -6.35 -8.28 3.52
C ALA A 149 -5.67 -8.06 2.15
N ASP A 150 -5.89 -6.90 1.52
CA ASP A 150 -5.24 -6.52 0.25
C ASP A 150 -3.73 -6.29 0.45
N ALA A 151 -3.33 -5.64 1.55
CA ALA A 151 -1.92 -5.49 1.92
C ALA A 151 -1.27 -6.86 2.17
N GLU A 152 -1.91 -7.76 2.92
CA GLU A 152 -1.38 -9.10 3.19
C GLU A 152 -1.30 -9.94 1.91
N ALA A 153 -2.32 -9.91 1.06
CA ALA A 153 -2.31 -10.61 -0.22
C ALA A 153 -1.16 -10.11 -1.12
N THR A 154 -0.91 -8.80 -1.12
CA THR A 154 0.23 -8.19 -1.83
C THR A 154 1.56 -8.68 -1.24
N ALA A 155 1.69 -8.77 0.08
CA ALA A 155 2.89 -9.30 0.73
C ALA A 155 3.15 -10.77 0.35
N ARG A 156 2.12 -11.62 0.43
CA ARG A 156 2.21 -13.04 0.04
C ARG A 156 2.57 -13.22 -1.43
N LEU A 157 2.02 -12.38 -2.31
CA LEU A 157 2.37 -12.37 -3.73
C LEU A 157 3.85 -12.00 -3.96
N LEU A 158 4.36 -11.01 -3.24
CA LEU A 158 5.75 -10.59 -3.33
C LEU A 158 6.71 -11.65 -2.77
N ILE A 159 6.37 -12.30 -1.66
CA ILE A 159 7.13 -13.44 -1.13
C ILE A 159 7.23 -14.54 -2.18
N LYS A 160 6.09 -14.90 -2.78
CA LYS A 160 6.06 -15.91 -3.85
C LYS A 160 6.89 -15.52 -5.08
N ALA A 161 6.95 -14.22 -5.38
CA ALA A 161 7.79 -13.71 -6.47
C ALA A 161 9.28 -13.94 -6.23
N THR A 162 9.73 -13.95 -4.97
CA THR A 162 11.14 -14.21 -4.63
C THR A 162 11.55 -15.68 -4.77
N GLU A 163 10.60 -16.57 -4.74
CA GLU A 163 10.83 -18.02 -4.93
C GLU A 163 11.01 -18.38 -6.41
N GLN A 164 10.65 -17.45 -7.31
CA GLN A 164 10.69 -17.71 -8.76
C GLN A 164 12.03 -17.27 -9.35
N PRO A 165 12.62 -18.06 -10.25
CA PRO A 165 13.75 -17.60 -11.05
C PRO A 165 13.28 -16.46 -11.98
N LEU A 166 14.13 -15.44 -12.11
CA LEU A 166 13.87 -14.35 -13.05
C LEU A 166 14.00 -14.84 -14.51
N PRO A 167 13.20 -14.32 -15.44
CA PRO A 167 13.46 -14.50 -16.86
C PRO A 167 14.88 -13.99 -17.19
N GLY A 168 15.75 -14.86 -17.66
CA GLY A 168 17.18 -14.55 -17.90
C GLY A 168 18.13 -14.99 -16.79
N GLY A 169 17.65 -15.69 -15.78
CA GLY A 169 18.45 -16.25 -14.69
C GLY A 169 18.59 -15.32 -13.46
N GLY A 170 18.89 -15.92 -12.34
CA GLY A 170 18.99 -15.24 -11.05
C GLY A 170 17.66 -15.28 -10.25
N GLN A 171 17.76 -14.96 -8.98
CA GLN A 171 16.63 -14.94 -8.04
C GLN A 171 16.32 -13.53 -7.61
N LEU A 172 15.05 -13.23 -7.43
CA LEU A 172 14.61 -11.94 -6.93
C LEU A 172 15.03 -11.80 -5.46
N SER A 173 15.74 -10.74 -5.14
CA SER A 173 16.10 -10.41 -3.76
C SER A 173 15.65 -8.98 -3.47
N PHE A 174 15.01 -8.79 -2.32
CA PHE A 174 14.54 -7.47 -1.85
C PHE A 174 15.41 -7.01 -0.67
N SER A 175 16.71 -6.81 -0.88
CA SER A 175 17.40 -5.85 -0.05
C SER A 175 17.15 -4.46 -0.62
N MET A 176 17.12 -3.44 0.22
CA MET A 176 16.94 -2.05 -0.22
C MET A 176 17.96 -1.67 -1.32
N ASP A 177 19.20 -2.16 -1.21
CA ASP A 177 20.27 -1.88 -2.16
C ASP A 177 20.20 -2.75 -3.42
N GLU A 178 19.87 -4.03 -3.29
CA GLU A 178 19.76 -4.94 -4.42
C GLU A 178 18.53 -4.63 -5.27
N PHE A 179 17.40 -4.26 -4.67
CA PHE A 179 16.22 -3.85 -5.39
C PHE A 179 16.49 -2.58 -6.19
N THR A 180 17.22 -1.62 -5.63
CA THR A 180 17.64 -0.39 -6.31
C THR A 180 18.58 -0.67 -7.48
N ARG A 181 19.48 -1.66 -7.38
CA ARG A 181 20.43 -2.04 -8.43
C ARG A 181 19.82 -2.90 -9.53
N LYS A 182 19.01 -3.90 -9.18
CA LYS A 182 18.43 -4.88 -10.13
C LYS A 182 17.16 -4.37 -10.80
N PHE A 183 16.40 -3.53 -10.12
CA PHE A 183 15.10 -3.06 -10.56
C PHE A 183 15.02 -1.53 -10.58
N ARG A 184 15.86 -0.86 -11.33
CA ARG A 184 15.79 0.61 -11.56
C ARG A 184 14.42 1.12 -12.04
N VAL A 185 13.36 0.35 -11.88
CA VAL A 185 12.03 0.60 -12.39
C VAL A 185 11.10 0.88 -11.23
N GLY A 186 10.74 2.13 -11.10
CA GLY A 186 9.62 2.54 -10.26
C GLY A 186 9.87 2.69 -8.77
N ILE A 187 11.12 2.67 -8.29
CA ILE A 187 11.40 3.15 -6.95
C ILE A 187 11.52 4.67 -7.01
N LYS A 188 10.64 5.33 -6.31
CA LYS A 188 10.69 6.79 -6.11
C LYS A 188 10.91 7.05 -4.63
N GLU A 189 11.77 7.99 -4.32
CA GLU A 189 11.89 8.51 -2.97
C GLU A 189 10.77 9.50 -2.71
N VAL A 190 10.08 9.33 -1.61
CA VAL A 190 9.17 10.35 -1.08
C VAL A 190 9.99 11.10 -0.03
N SER A 191 10.57 12.22 -0.43
CA SER A 191 11.30 13.08 0.50
C SER A 191 10.34 13.85 1.39
N PRO A 192 10.70 14.12 2.66
CA PRO A 192 9.93 15.02 3.50
C PRO A 192 9.81 16.38 2.80
N VAL A 193 8.60 16.79 2.52
CA VAL A 193 8.33 18.18 2.10
C VAL A 193 7.92 18.89 3.38
N ALA A 194 8.73 19.85 3.81
CA ALA A 194 8.38 20.71 4.93
C ALA A 194 6.97 21.28 4.72
N ALA A 195 6.15 21.20 5.75
CA ALA A 195 4.82 21.78 5.73
C ALA A 195 4.97 23.26 5.33
N ARG A 196 4.33 23.66 4.22
CA ARG A 196 4.24 25.09 3.89
C ARG A 196 3.38 25.71 4.97
N THR A 197 4.02 26.40 5.90
CA THR A 197 3.35 27.36 6.78
C THR A 197 2.80 28.45 5.87
N SER A 198 1.52 28.39 5.56
CA SER A 198 0.78 29.54 5.05
C SER A 198 0.59 30.51 6.21
N PHE A 199 1.26 31.66 6.10
CA PHE A 199 0.93 32.85 6.87
C PHE A 199 -0.39 33.44 6.38
#